data_2d9e53a713fb08e1595a1d3e42b46827
#
_entry.id   2d9e53a713fb08e1595a1d3e42b46827
#
_cell.length_a   1.000
_cell.length_b   1.000
_cell.length_c   1.000
_cell.angle_alpha   90.00
_cell.angle_beta   90.00
_cell.angle_gamma   90.00
#
_symmetry.space_group_name_H-M   'P 1'
#
loop_
_entity.id
_entity.type
_entity.pdbx_description
1 polymer ?
#
loop_
_entity_poly.entity_id
_entity_poly.type
_entity_poly.pdbx_seq_one_letter_code
_entity_poly.pdbx_strand_id
1 'polypeptide(L)'
;LFKMMAKVDMVHVPYKGNAPAITDLVGGQTSLLFATMPTVLPQVQGGRLRAIAVTGPVRSPAAPDLPSIAEAALPGFEVTNWIGIFAPAGTPRDIVNKLNGEAVRSMRAPEIQGRLVNEGAKFTAKTPDEFGVFVRSEIAKWAKVIQQAGIRVD
;
A
#
# COMPACT_ATOMS: atom_id res chain seq x y z
N LEU A 1 -8.99 7.42 5.98
CA LEU A 1 -7.89 8.23 6.50
C LEU A 1 -7.77 9.57 5.76
N PHE A 2 -7.67 9.60 4.42
CA PHE A 2 -7.49 10.85 3.65
C PHE A 2 -8.59 11.88 3.94
N LYS A 3 -9.87 11.51 3.82
CA LYS A 3 -11.01 12.39 4.14
C LYS A 3 -10.90 13.00 5.54
N MET A 4 -10.50 12.20 6.52
CA MET A 4 -10.39 12.64 7.92
C MET A 4 -9.26 13.64 8.12
N MET A 5 -8.08 13.37 7.56
CA MET A 5 -6.92 14.24 7.71
C MET A 5 -7.04 15.53 6.89
N ALA A 6 -7.52 15.41 5.66
CA ALA A 6 -7.72 16.55 4.76
C ALA A 6 -8.98 17.38 5.10
N LYS A 7 -9.88 16.87 5.95
CA LYS A 7 -11.18 17.48 6.30
C LYS A 7 -12.03 17.80 5.06
N VAL A 8 -11.99 16.92 4.06
CA VAL A 8 -12.76 17.06 2.83
C VAL A 8 -13.94 16.10 2.81
N ASP A 9 -15.03 16.53 2.20
CA ASP A 9 -16.15 15.64 1.94
C ASP A 9 -16.00 15.01 0.56
N MET A 10 -16.01 13.68 0.52
CA MET A 10 -15.87 12.85 -0.68
C MET A 10 -16.78 11.64 -0.55
N VAL A 11 -17.51 11.33 -1.59
CA VAL A 11 -18.31 10.10 -1.66
C VAL A 11 -17.40 8.92 -1.99
N HIS A 12 -17.46 7.88 -1.16
CA HIS A 12 -16.75 6.63 -1.43
C HIS A 12 -17.61 5.73 -2.31
N VAL A 13 -17.07 5.33 -3.47
CA VAL A 13 -17.69 4.37 -4.39
C VAL A 13 -16.92 3.06 -4.30
N PRO A 14 -17.48 2.00 -3.69
CA PRO A 14 -16.79 0.72 -3.55
C PRO A 14 -16.78 -0.06 -4.87
N TYR A 15 -15.65 -0.70 -5.16
CA TYR A 15 -15.46 -1.58 -6.32
C TYR A 15 -14.91 -2.94 -5.91
N LYS A 16 -15.23 -3.98 -6.69
CA LYS A 16 -14.68 -5.33 -6.51
C LYS A 16 -13.29 -5.46 -7.15
N GLY A 17 -12.39 -4.51 -6.87
CA GLY A 17 -11.01 -4.50 -7.35
C GLY A 17 -10.66 -3.28 -8.20
N ASN A 18 -9.38 -3.18 -8.60
CA ASN A 18 -8.86 -1.98 -9.28
C ASN A 18 -9.35 -1.85 -10.73
N ALA A 19 -9.55 -2.95 -11.46
CA ALA A 19 -9.88 -2.87 -12.88
C ALA A 19 -11.17 -2.11 -13.18
N PRO A 20 -12.33 -2.44 -12.58
CA PRO A 20 -13.56 -1.67 -12.80
C PRO A 20 -13.44 -0.22 -12.30
N ALA A 21 -12.75 0.03 -11.19
CA ALA A 21 -12.53 1.38 -10.67
C ALA A 21 -11.71 2.26 -11.64
N ILE A 22 -10.69 1.68 -12.29
CA ILE A 22 -9.88 2.38 -13.30
C ILE A 22 -10.73 2.68 -14.54
N THR A 23 -11.55 1.74 -14.97
CA THR A 23 -12.43 1.96 -16.13
C THR A 23 -13.37 3.13 -15.88
N ASP A 24 -14.01 3.18 -14.74
CA ASP A 24 -14.93 4.27 -14.37
C ASP A 24 -14.21 5.61 -14.16
N LEU A 25 -12.98 5.60 -13.64
CA LEU A 25 -12.18 6.81 -13.54
C LEU A 25 -11.80 7.36 -14.93
N VAL A 26 -11.35 6.48 -15.85
CA VAL A 26 -11.04 6.86 -17.24
C VAL A 26 -12.29 7.33 -17.97
N GLY A 27 -13.44 6.73 -17.69
CA GLY A 27 -14.75 7.13 -18.24
C GLY A 27 -15.37 8.37 -17.59
N GLY A 28 -14.70 8.98 -16.58
CA GLY A 28 -15.19 10.18 -15.89
C GLY A 28 -16.34 9.95 -14.91
N GLN A 29 -16.68 8.68 -14.58
CA GLN A 29 -17.74 8.36 -13.61
C GLN A 29 -17.28 8.63 -12.17
N THR A 30 -15.98 8.60 -11.92
CA THR A 30 -15.35 8.96 -10.65
C THR A 30 -14.25 10.00 -10.88
N SER A 31 -13.93 10.80 -9.86
CA SER A 31 -12.98 11.91 -9.99
C SER A 31 -11.60 11.60 -9.42
N LEU A 32 -11.48 10.59 -8.55
CA LEU A 32 -10.24 10.25 -7.85
C LEU A 32 -10.22 8.75 -7.53
N LEU A 33 -9.03 8.15 -7.60
CA LEU A 33 -8.80 6.76 -7.24
C LEU A 33 -7.50 6.63 -6.44
N PHE A 34 -7.56 5.88 -5.34
CA PHE A 34 -6.39 5.36 -4.65
C PHE A 34 -6.17 3.92 -5.12
N ALA A 35 -5.10 3.67 -5.83
CA ALA A 35 -4.79 2.36 -6.39
C ALA A 35 -3.33 1.99 -6.21
N THR A 36 -3.00 0.71 -6.39
CA THR A 36 -1.61 0.27 -6.40
C THR A 36 -0.92 0.72 -7.68
N MET A 37 0.33 1.16 -7.57
CA MET A 37 1.09 1.74 -8.68
C MET A 37 1.11 0.85 -9.94
N PRO A 38 1.38 -0.46 -9.88
CA PRO A 38 1.43 -1.30 -11.08
C PRO A 38 0.12 -1.29 -11.87
N THR A 39 -1.02 -1.13 -11.21
CA THR A 39 -2.33 -1.19 -11.88
C THR A 39 -2.68 0.09 -12.63
N VAL A 40 -2.15 1.25 -12.21
CA VAL A 40 -2.48 2.55 -12.81
C VAL A 40 -1.38 3.10 -13.72
N LEU A 41 -0.13 2.66 -13.55
CA LEU A 41 1.01 3.17 -14.30
C LEU A 41 0.81 3.13 -15.82
N PRO A 42 0.28 2.06 -16.43
CA PRO A 42 0.04 2.03 -17.88
C PRO A 42 -0.95 3.11 -18.36
N GLN A 43 -1.94 3.46 -17.54
CA GLN A 43 -2.92 4.49 -17.87
C GLN A 43 -2.32 5.90 -17.73
N VAL A 44 -1.42 6.08 -16.76
CA VAL A 44 -0.68 7.33 -16.57
C VAL A 44 0.31 7.54 -17.72
N GLN A 45 1.08 6.51 -18.07
CA GLN A 45 2.02 6.56 -19.20
C GLN A 45 1.32 6.77 -20.53
N GLY A 46 0.12 6.21 -20.70
CA GLY A 46 -0.74 6.44 -21.87
C GLY A 46 -1.48 7.76 -21.87
N GLY A 47 -1.25 8.65 -20.90
CA GLY A 47 -1.87 9.98 -20.82
C GLY A 47 -3.37 9.98 -20.50
N ARG A 48 -3.96 8.82 -20.15
CA ARG A 48 -5.39 8.69 -19.83
C ARG A 48 -5.70 9.05 -18.38
N LEU A 49 -4.73 8.93 -17.49
CA LEU A 49 -4.83 9.33 -16.10
C LEU A 49 -3.67 10.25 -15.74
N ARG A 50 -3.90 11.15 -14.81
CA ARG A 50 -2.87 11.98 -14.18
C ARG A 50 -2.59 11.45 -12.77
N ALA A 51 -1.35 11.03 -12.53
CA ALA A 51 -0.89 10.78 -11.19
C ALA A 51 -0.69 12.10 -10.44
N ILE A 52 -1.12 12.16 -9.18
CA ILE A 52 -1.09 13.38 -8.36
C ILE A 52 -0.04 13.25 -7.26
N ALA A 53 -0.07 12.17 -6.52
CA ALA A 53 0.84 11.91 -5.41
C ALA A 53 0.89 10.42 -5.07
N VAL A 54 1.89 10.00 -4.30
CA VAL A 54 1.97 8.66 -3.71
C VAL A 54 1.50 8.68 -2.25
N THR A 55 0.96 7.56 -1.79
CA THR A 55 0.40 7.42 -0.43
C THR A 55 1.42 6.95 0.62
N GLY A 56 2.62 6.57 0.19
CA GLY A 56 3.72 6.24 1.09
C GLY A 56 4.28 7.47 1.83
N PRO A 57 5.11 7.25 2.87
CA PRO A 57 5.65 8.35 3.68
C PRO A 57 6.66 9.22 2.91
N VAL A 58 7.24 8.68 1.85
CA VAL A 58 8.21 9.35 0.97
C VAL A 58 7.90 9.06 -0.49
N ARG A 59 8.52 9.77 -1.42
CA ARG A 59 8.40 9.53 -2.86
C ARG A 59 8.79 8.10 -3.22
N SER A 60 8.14 7.54 -4.24
CA SER A 60 8.48 6.23 -4.76
C SER A 60 9.64 6.30 -5.76
N PRO A 61 10.64 5.40 -5.68
CA PRO A 61 11.68 5.30 -6.71
C PRO A 61 11.14 5.02 -8.12
N ALA A 62 9.98 4.38 -8.22
CA ALA A 62 9.32 4.12 -9.52
C ALA A 62 8.58 5.35 -10.09
N ALA A 63 8.42 6.42 -9.30
CA ALA A 63 7.80 7.68 -9.71
C ALA A 63 8.42 8.84 -8.89
N PRO A 64 9.70 9.16 -9.10
CA PRO A 64 10.43 10.11 -8.27
C PRO A 64 9.90 11.56 -8.39
N ASP A 65 9.26 11.87 -9.49
CA ASP A 65 8.68 13.19 -9.73
C ASP A 65 7.35 13.42 -8.99
N LEU A 66 6.71 12.34 -8.52
CA LEU A 66 5.46 12.46 -7.74
C LEU A 66 5.77 12.70 -6.27
N PRO A 67 5.22 13.76 -5.67
CA PRO A 67 5.36 13.97 -4.24
C PRO A 67 4.59 12.90 -3.44
N SER A 68 4.96 12.68 -2.19
CA SER A 68 4.08 12.00 -1.27
C SER A 68 2.97 12.95 -0.78
N ILE A 69 1.82 12.39 -0.40
CA ILE A 69 0.74 13.19 0.21
C ILE A 69 1.24 13.86 1.50
N ALA A 70 2.10 13.18 2.26
CA ALA A 70 2.71 13.73 3.46
C ALA A 70 3.57 14.97 3.17
N GLU A 71 4.36 14.92 2.09
CA GLU A 71 5.21 16.02 1.65
C GLU A 71 4.39 17.20 1.10
N ALA A 72 3.38 16.90 0.29
CA ALA A 72 2.65 17.92 -0.47
C ALA A 72 1.60 18.68 0.36
N ALA A 73 0.92 18.00 1.32
CA ALA A 73 -0.26 18.58 1.95
C ALA A 73 -0.58 18.09 3.36
N LEU A 74 -0.33 16.83 3.71
CA LEU A 74 -0.81 16.21 4.94
C LEU A 74 0.33 15.57 5.73
N PRO A 75 1.12 16.32 6.49
CA PRO A 75 2.20 15.76 7.30
C PRO A 75 1.71 14.60 8.18
N GLY A 76 2.44 13.49 8.16
CA GLY A 76 2.09 12.26 8.88
C GLY A 76 1.07 11.35 8.15
N PHE A 77 0.63 11.72 6.95
CA PHE A 77 -0.19 10.81 6.14
C PHE A 77 0.67 9.63 5.63
N GLU A 78 0.23 8.43 5.94
CA GLU A 78 0.84 7.21 5.44
C GLU A 78 -0.20 6.12 5.25
N VAL A 79 -0.35 5.66 4.00
CA VAL A 79 -1.10 4.46 3.62
C VAL A 79 -0.21 3.65 2.70
N THR A 80 0.32 2.55 3.23
CA THR A 80 1.15 1.61 2.48
C THR A 80 0.43 0.28 2.39
N ASN A 81 0.29 -0.26 1.19
CA ASN A 81 -0.12 -1.63 1.00
C ASN A 81 1.08 -2.54 1.28
N TRP A 82 0.92 -3.51 2.17
CA TRP A 82 1.98 -4.45 2.51
C TRP A 82 1.52 -5.89 2.38
N ILE A 83 2.45 -6.78 2.10
CA ILE A 83 2.25 -8.22 2.00
C ILE A 83 3.20 -8.90 2.98
N GLY A 84 2.71 -9.87 3.71
CA GLY A 84 3.49 -10.64 4.68
C GLY A 84 3.25 -12.13 4.56
N ILE A 85 4.24 -12.93 4.97
CA ILE A 85 4.14 -14.38 5.07
C ILE A 85 3.83 -14.74 6.52
N PHE A 86 2.83 -15.57 6.74
CA PHE A 86 2.40 -16.02 8.06
C PHE A 86 2.51 -17.55 8.15
N ALA A 87 2.85 -18.03 9.33
CA ALA A 87 2.79 -19.45 9.68
C ALA A 87 1.60 -19.69 10.63
N PRO A 88 1.05 -20.93 10.68
CA PRO A 88 0.04 -21.30 11.66
C PRO A 88 0.50 -21.03 13.11
N ALA A 89 -0.46 -20.71 13.99
CA ALA A 89 -0.17 -20.57 15.41
C ALA A 89 0.38 -21.88 15.95
N GLY A 90 1.42 -21.77 16.81
CA GLY A 90 2.09 -22.95 17.40
C GLY A 90 3.21 -23.54 16.52
N THR A 91 3.50 -22.98 15.34
CA THR A 91 4.69 -23.38 14.56
C THR A 91 5.96 -23.17 15.41
N PRO A 92 6.83 -24.19 15.56
CA PRO A 92 8.06 -24.08 16.32
C PRO A 92 8.94 -22.91 15.88
N ARG A 93 9.55 -22.21 16.84
CA ARG A 93 10.30 -20.98 16.60
C ARG A 93 11.48 -21.15 15.66
N ASP A 94 12.18 -22.28 15.74
CA ASP A 94 13.28 -22.63 14.84
C ASP A 94 12.83 -22.75 13.39
N ILE A 95 11.66 -23.34 13.15
CA ILE A 95 11.05 -23.41 11.81
C ILE A 95 10.69 -22.01 11.30
N VAL A 96 10.05 -21.18 12.12
CA VAL A 96 9.72 -19.79 11.76
C VAL A 96 10.98 -19.00 11.39
N ASN A 97 12.04 -19.12 12.20
CA ASN A 97 13.31 -18.44 11.95
C ASN A 97 13.99 -18.93 10.67
N LYS A 98 13.96 -20.25 10.40
CA LYS A 98 14.49 -20.83 9.17
C LYS A 98 13.73 -20.31 7.95
N LEU A 99 12.40 -20.33 7.97
CA LEU A 99 11.57 -19.81 6.89
C LEU A 99 11.81 -18.31 6.64
N ASN A 100 11.93 -17.51 7.71
CA ASN A 100 12.28 -16.10 7.60
C ASN A 100 13.64 -15.91 6.93
N GLY A 101 14.68 -16.67 7.34
CA GLY A 101 16.00 -16.59 6.75
C GLY A 101 15.99 -16.90 5.24
N GLU A 102 15.28 -17.96 4.84
CA GLU A 102 15.17 -18.33 3.42
C GLU A 102 14.36 -17.31 2.61
N ALA A 103 13.26 -16.82 3.16
CA ALA A 103 12.46 -15.77 2.51
C ALA A 103 13.28 -14.49 2.30
N VAL A 104 14.01 -14.04 3.33
CA VAL A 104 14.89 -12.87 3.24
C VAL A 104 15.99 -13.06 2.20
N ARG A 105 16.61 -14.25 2.14
CA ARG A 105 17.63 -14.59 1.16
C ARG A 105 17.08 -14.52 -0.26
N SER A 106 15.93 -15.16 -0.50
CA SER A 106 15.26 -15.18 -1.80
C SER A 106 14.88 -13.77 -2.25
N MET A 107 14.29 -12.98 -1.36
CA MET A 107 13.86 -11.61 -1.68
C MET A 107 15.01 -10.64 -1.95
N ARG A 108 16.23 -10.97 -1.52
CA ARG A 108 17.45 -10.18 -1.82
C ARG A 108 18.09 -10.53 -3.15
N ALA A 109 17.62 -11.55 -3.86
CA ALA A 109 18.14 -11.89 -5.17
C ALA A 109 17.98 -10.70 -6.15
N PRO A 110 19.02 -10.35 -6.94
CA PRO A 110 18.99 -9.17 -7.81
C PRO A 110 17.80 -9.14 -8.78
N GLU A 111 17.43 -10.30 -9.32
CA GLU A 111 16.28 -10.45 -10.21
C GLU A 111 14.96 -10.06 -9.51
N ILE A 112 14.76 -10.52 -8.27
CA ILE A 112 13.57 -10.19 -7.47
C ILE A 112 13.56 -8.71 -7.12
N GLN A 113 14.70 -8.15 -6.71
CA GLN A 113 14.81 -6.73 -6.40
C GLN A 113 14.50 -5.86 -7.62
N GLY A 114 14.98 -6.22 -8.80
CA GLY A 114 14.67 -5.51 -10.05
C GLY A 114 13.16 -5.49 -10.36
N ARG A 115 12.48 -6.63 -10.19
CA ARG A 115 11.01 -6.70 -10.37
C ARG A 115 10.27 -5.83 -9.37
N LEU A 116 10.64 -5.88 -8.09
CA LEU A 116 10.00 -5.06 -7.05
C LEU A 116 10.11 -3.57 -7.35
N VAL A 117 11.30 -3.11 -7.74
CA VAL A 117 11.50 -1.70 -8.10
C VAL A 117 10.60 -1.29 -9.27
N ASN A 118 10.53 -2.10 -10.34
CA ASN A 118 9.69 -1.83 -11.50
C ASN A 118 8.19 -1.78 -11.14
N GLU A 119 7.78 -2.54 -10.14
CA GLU A 119 6.41 -2.55 -9.61
C GLU A 119 6.14 -1.48 -8.55
N GLY A 120 7.13 -0.63 -8.24
CA GLY A 120 7.01 0.36 -7.17
C GLY A 120 6.92 -0.24 -5.77
N ALA A 121 7.34 -1.50 -5.62
CA ALA A 121 7.37 -2.21 -4.36
C ALA A 121 8.77 -2.16 -3.73
N LYS A 122 8.82 -2.27 -2.40
CA LYS A 122 10.07 -2.32 -1.64
C LYS A 122 10.07 -3.50 -0.70
N PHE A 123 11.11 -4.31 -0.76
CA PHE A 123 11.33 -5.34 0.25
C PHE A 123 11.89 -4.73 1.53
N THR A 124 11.26 -5.04 2.65
CA THR A 124 11.75 -4.67 3.98
C THR A 124 12.02 -5.95 4.77
N ALA A 125 13.29 -6.27 4.97
CA ALA A 125 13.69 -7.39 5.80
C ALA A 125 13.37 -7.09 7.27
N LYS A 126 12.47 -7.88 7.85
CA LYS A 126 12.13 -7.85 9.27
C LYS A 126 12.31 -9.23 9.86
N THR A 127 12.75 -9.27 11.11
CA THR A 127 12.66 -10.49 11.92
C THR A 127 11.18 -10.81 12.20
N PRO A 128 10.84 -12.07 12.57
CA PRO A 128 9.46 -12.41 12.95
C PRO A 128 8.91 -11.54 14.07
N ASP A 129 9.73 -11.15 15.03
CA ASP A 129 9.30 -10.30 16.16
C ASP A 129 9.03 -8.86 15.71
N GLU A 130 9.92 -8.26 14.92
CA GLU A 130 9.73 -6.93 14.34
C GLU A 130 8.50 -6.89 13.44
N PHE A 131 8.26 -7.95 12.65
CA PHE A 131 7.06 -8.05 11.85
C PHE A 131 5.81 -8.16 12.72
N GLY A 132 5.84 -8.92 13.81
CA GLY A 132 4.75 -9.00 14.78
C GLY A 132 4.43 -7.65 15.44
N VAL A 133 5.44 -6.84 15.77
CA VAL A 133 5.25 -5.45 16.25
C VAL A 133 4.59 -4.59 15.20
N PHE A 134 5.07 -4.66 13.96
CA PHE A 134 4.51 -3.93 12.83
C PHE A 134 3.03 -4.28 12.60
N VAL A 135 2.68 -5.56 12.54
CA VAL A 135 1.29 -6.00 12.36
C VAL A 135 0.38 -5.46 13.46
N ARG A 136 0.81 -5.52 14.73
CA ARG A 136 0.02 -4.95 15.85
C ARG A 136 -0.19 -3.44 15.70
N SER A 137 0.82 -2.71 15.26
CA SER A 137 0.70 -1.26 15.03
C SER A 137 -0.27 -0.92 13.90
N GLU A 138 -0.22 -1.68 12.79
CA GLU A 138 -1.17 -1.53 11.69
C GLU A 138 -2.61 -1.85 12.12
N ILE A 139 -2.81 -2.93 12.87
CA ILE A 139 -4.14 -3.25 13.42
C ILE A 139 -4.67 -2.10 14.28
N ALA A 140 -3.86 -1.57 15.21
CA ALA A 140 -4.27 -0.47 16.07
C ALA A 140 -4.56 0.83 15.30
N LYS A 141 -3.76 1.14 14.29
CA LYS A 141 -3.94 2.28 13.38
C LYS A 141 -5.27 2.17 12.63
N TRP A 142 -5.51 1.04 11.97
CA TRP A 142 -6.69 0.86 11.15
C TRP A 142 -7.97 0.68 11.97
N ALA A 143 -7.90 0.10 13.16
CA ALA A 143 -9.05 0.04 14.07
C ALA A 143 -9.60 1.44 14.38
N LYS A 144 -8.72 2.41 14.65
CA LYS A 144 -9.13 3.81 14.88
C LYS A 144 -9.80 4.41 13.64
N VAL A 145 -9.23 4.19 12.45
CA VAL A 145 -9.78 4.71 11.18
C VAL A 145 -11.16 4.11 10.90
N ILE A 146 -11.32 2.79 11.06
CA ILE A 146 -12.57 2.07 10.86
C ILE A 146 -13.65 2.62 11.81
N GLN A 147 -13.33 2.75 13.10
CA GLN A 147 -14.24 3.28 14.10
C GLN A 147 -14.70 4.71 13.78
N GLN A 148 -13.76 5.59 13.45
CA GLN A 148 -14.05 7.00 13.17
C GLN A 148 -14.77 7.19 11.83
N ALA A 149 -14.55 6.32 10.86
CA ALA A 149 -15.20 6.36 9.56
C ALA A 149 -16.56 5.65 9.55
N GLY A 150 -16.96 4.99 10.65
CA GLY A 150 -18.23 4.25 10.74
C GLY A 150 -18.32 3.07 9.78
N ILE A 151 -17.18 2.51 9.35
CA ILE A 151 -17.13 1.39 8.41
C ILE A 151 -17.61 0.14 9.13
N ARG A 152 -18.63 -0.51 8.56
CA ARG A 152 -19.08 -1.84 8.98
C ARG A 152 -18.64 -2.86 7.94
N VAL A 153 -18.16 -4.00 8.38
CA VAL A 153 -17.88 -5.15 7.52
C VAL A 153 -19.15 -6.00 7.57
N ASP A 154 -19.86 -6.07 6.44
CA ASP A 154 -21.00 -6.98 6.26
C ASP A 154 -20.49 -8.39 5.97
#